data_26fb3747acaadc139c19d440e7a20a5e
#
_entry.id   26fb3747acaadc139c19d440e7a20a5e
#
_cell.length_a   1.000
_cell.length_b   1.000
_cell.length_c   1.000
_cell.angle_alpha   90.00
_cell.angle_beta   90.00
_cell.angle_gamma   90.00
#
_symmetry.space_group_name_H-M   'P 1'
#
loop_
_entity.id
_entity.type
_entity.pdbx_description
1 polymer ?
#
loop_
_entity_poly.entity_id
_entity_poly.type
_entity_poly.pdbx_seq_one_letter_code
_entity_poly.pdbx_strand_id
1 'polypeptide(L)'
;MLTEIANLEKECFSDAWSRQSIEQTLSKEYNLLVFAGMDKSGNSFEKVILGGPDFRVRLVQICEKECDLSKFEGYIIANVIGDESELLRIAVVPDRRKMHAGYRLLKNYLKNTSAMSYFLEVRAGNIPARGLYEKLGYEAINVRKGYYQNPVEDAVVYGLKF
;
A
#
# COMPACT_ATOMS: atom_id res chain seq x y z
N MET A 1 3.85 8.76 11.59
CA MET A 1 3.62 7.98 10.33
C MET A 1 3.91 6.48 10.48
N LEU A 2 5.13 6.01 10.75
CA LEU A 2 5.39 4.55 10.85
C LEU A 2 4.60 3.87 11.99
N THR A 3 4.33 4.58 13.05
CA THR A 3 3.47 4.09 14.15
C THR A 3 2.03 3.96 13.69
N GLU A 4 1.50 4.92 12.95
CA GLU A 4 0.14 4.89 12.38
C GLU A 4 0.00 3.73 11.39
N ILE A 5 1.00 3.51 10.53
CA ILE A 5 1.03 2.35 9.61
C ILE A 5 1.02 1.05 10.41
N ALA A 6 1.90 0.91 11.42
CA ALA A 6 1.98 -0.31 12.24
C ALA A 6 0.71 -0.57 13.07
N ASN A 7 0.00 0.47 13.49
CA ASN A 7 -1.29 0.34 14.16
C ASN A 7 -2.37 -0.13 13.16
N LEU A 8 -2.40 0.46 11.98
CA LEU A 8 -3.34 0.07 10.92
C LEU A 8 -3.09 -1.36 10.41
N GLU A 9 -1.82 -1.81 10.39
CA GLU A 9 -1.48 -3.22 10.12
C GLU A 9 -2.18 -4.16 11.09
N LYS A 10 -2.08 -3.91 12.40
CA LYS A 10 -2.71 -4.73 13.44
C LYS A 10 -4.23 -4.77 13.34
N GLU A 11 -4.83 -3.69 12.85
CA GLU A 11 -6.28 -3.59 12.69
C GLU A 11 -6.78 -4.30 11.42
N CYS A 12 -5.96 -4.34 10.36
CA CYS A 12 -6.38 -4.81 9.04
C CYS A 12 -5.91 -6.24 8.69
N PHE A 13 -4.83 -6.71 9.29
CA PHE A 13 -4.19 -7.97 8.89
C PHE A 13 -3.97 -8.93 10.05
N SER A 14 -4.25 -10.21 9.82
CA SER A 14 -3.95 -11.30 10.77
C SER A 14 -2.44 -11.59 10.86
N ASP A 15 -1.67 -11.22 9.83
CA ASP A 15 -0.22 -11.32 9.71
C ASP A 15 0.44 -9.93 9.68
N ALA A 16 -0.02 -9.06 10.57
CA ALA A 16 0.39 -7.66 10.64
C ALA A 16 1.91 -7.47 10.69
N TRP A 17 2.43 -6.57 9.89
CA TRP A 17 3.84 -6.20 9.93
C TRP A 17 4.14 -5.31 11.14
N SER A 18 5.19 -5.64 11.86
CA SER A 18 5.70 -4.78 12.92
C SER A 18 6.30 -3.50 12.36
N ARG A 19 6.38 -2.46 13.19
CA ARG A 19 7.11 -1.24 12.81
C ARG A 19 8.52 -1.53 12.31
N GLN A 20 9.22 -2.47 12.97
CA GLN A 20 10.57 -2.87 12.56
C GLN A 20 10.58 -3.54 11.18
N SER A 21 9.62 -4.42 10.89
CA SER A 21 9.47 -5.06 9.57
C SER A 21 9.20 -4.02 8.47
N ILE A 22 8.34 -3.03 8.75
CA ILE A 22 8.06 -1.92 7.83
C ILE A 22 9.34 -1.12 7.55
N GLU A 23 10.08 -0.75 8.60
CA GLU A 23 11.34 0.00 8.46
C GLU A 23 12.39 -0.78 7.67
N GLN A 24 12.55 -2.08 7.95
CA GLN A 24 13.47 -2.95 7.21
C GLN A 24 13.09 -3.08 5.73
N THR A 25 11.79 -3.22 5.44
CA THR A 25 11.30 -3.26 4.06
C THR A 25 11.62 -1.95 3.35
N LEU A 26 11.26 -0.81 3.93
CA LEU A 26 11.45 0.51 3.32
C LEU A 26 12.91 1.00 3.33
N SER A 27 13.83 0.31 4.01
CA SER A 27 15.27 0.58 3.88
C SER A 27 15.86 0.10 2.56
N LYS A 28 15.14 -0.71 1.78
CA LYS A 28 15.59 -1.18 0.47
C LYS A 28 15.25 -0.14 -0.61
N GLU A 29 16.21 0.14 -1.51
CA GLU A 29 16.07 1.18 -2.54
C GLU A 29 14.99 0.88 -3.58
N TYR A 30 14.70 -0.40 -3.82
CA TYR A 30 13.65 -0.84 -4.73
C TYR A 30 12.24 -0.84 -4.13
N ASN A 31 12.09 -0.48 -2.85
CA ASN A 31 10.78 -0.36 -2.21
C ASN A 31 10.30 1.09 -2.20
N LEU A 32 9.01 1.29 -2.07
CA LEU A 32 8.39 2.59 -1.94
C LEU A 32 7.21 2.57 -0.98
N LEU A 33 6.93 3.72 -0.40
CA LEU A 33 5.74 4.00 0.39
C LEU A 33 4.90 5.05 -0.33
N VAL A 34 3.63 4.74 -0.57
CA VAL A 34 2.60 5.74 -0.88
C VAL A 34 1.71 5.87 0.34
N PHE A 35 1.38 7.08 0.74
CA PHE A 35 0.41 7.30 1.81
C PHE A 35 -0.51 8.47 1.48
N ALA A 36 -1.71 8.39 2.01
CA ALA A 36 -2.77 9.38 1.83
C ALA A 36 -3.20 9.94 3.18
N GLY A 37 -3.64 11.18 3.18
CA GLY A 37 -4.17 11.87 4.33
C GLY A 37 -4.64 13.28 3.98
N MET A 38 -4.70 14.15 5.00
CA MET A 38 -4.96 15.57 4.81
C MET A 38 -3.75 16.38 5.26
N ASP A 39 -3.52 17.49 4.57
CA ASP A 39 -2.55 18.48 5.01
C ASP A 39 -3.08 19.31 6.20
N LYS A 40 -2.25 20.18 6.74
CA LYS A 40 -2.62 21.06 7.87
C LYS A 40 -3.75 22.04 7.53
N SER A 41 -3.99 22.29 6.24
CA SER A 41 -5.07 23.12 5.72
C SER A 41 -6.37 22.34 5.45
N GLY A 42 -6.35 21.01 5.62
CA GLY A 42 -7.50 20.14 5.42
C GLY A 42 -7.71 19.66 3.99
N ASN A 43 -6.73 19.86 3.09
CA ASN A 43 -6.79 19.33 1.73
C ASN A 43 -6.28 17.88 1.71
N SER A 44 -6.95 17.03 0.94
CA SER A 44 -6.48 15.65 0.69
C SER A 44 -5.19 15.66 -0.12
N PHE A 45 -4.26 14.79 0.24
CA PHE A 45 -3.03 14.59 -0.52
C PHE A 45 -2.62 13.12 -0.53
N GLU A 46 -1.81 12.78 -1.53
CA GLU A 46 -1.06 11.52 -1.61
C GLU A 46 0.42 11.83 -1.81
N LYS A 47 1.28 11.12 -1.08
CA LYS A 47 2.74 11.25 -1.19
C LYS A 47 3.39 9.92 -1.50
N VAL A 48 4.42 9.96 -2.35
CA VAL A 48 5.27 8.82 -2.68
C VAL A 48 6.66 9.08 -2.13
N ILE A 49 7.19 8.11 -1.39
CA ILE A 49 8.54 8.16 -0.83
C ILE A 49 9.26 6.89 -1.26
N LEU A 50 10.36 7.05 -1.98
CA LEU A 50 11.23 5.93 -2.34
C LEU A 50 11.93 5.41 -1.08
N GLY A 51 12.16 4.11 -1.02
CA GLY A 51 12.94 3.45 0.02
C GLY A 51 14.42 3.85 -0.02
N GLY A 52 15.22 3.18 0.78
CA GLY A 52 16.66 3.39 0.87
C GLY A 52 17.10 3.90 2.24
N PRO A 53 18.42 4.10 2.44
CA PRO A 53 19.02 4.41 3.74
C PRO A 53 18.46 5.70 4.36
N ASP A 54 18.14 6.70 3.54
CA ASP A 54 17.64 8.00 3.98
C ASP A 54 16.12 8.07 4.09
N PHE A 55 15.41 6.95 3.88
CA PHE A 55 13.95 6.89 3.91
C PHE A 55 13.35 7.55 5.14
N ARG A 56 13.87 7.27 6.35
CA ARG A 56 13.35 7.81 7.60
C ARG A 56 13.46 9.32 7.67
N VAL A 57 14.58 9.89 7.22
CA VAL A 57 14.81 11.35 7.24
C VAL A 57 13.81 12.04 6.31
N ARG A 58 13.65 11.52 5.08
CA ARG A 58 12.69 12.06 4.10
C ARG A 58 11.25 11.98 4.62
N LEU A 59 10.87 10.84 5.21
CA LEU A 59 9.53 10.66 5.78
C LEU A 59 9.23 11.67 6.90
N VAL A 60 10.18 11.88 7.83
CA VAL A 60 10.02 12.84 8.92
C VAL A 60 9.89 14.26 8.37
N GLN A 61 10.74 14.67 7.45
CA GLN A 61 10.71 16.00 6.84
C GLN A 61 9.37 16.31 6.16
N ILE A 62 8.80 15.33 5.42
CA ILE A 62 7.48 15.49 4.76
C ILE A 62 6.38 15.58 5.82
N CYS A 63 6.38 14.68 6.80
CA CYS A 63 5.33 14.66 7.83
C CYS A 63 5.31 15.92 8.67
N GLU A 64 6.48 16.44 9.07
CA GLU A 64 6.55 17.67 9.87
C GLU A 64 6.07 18.91 9.11
N LYS A 65 6.38 18.99 7.82
CA LYS A 65 6.06 20.17 7.00
C LYS A 65 4.62 20.17 6.50
N GLU A 66 4.13 19.04 6.02
CA GLU A 66 2.96 18.98 5.16
C GLU A 66 1.78 18.21 5.74
N CYS A 67 2.02 17.23 6.65
CA CYS A 67 0.99 16.28 7.05
C CYS A 67 0.32 16.64 8.38
N ASP A 68 -0.99 16.41 8.44
CA ASP A 68 -1.73 16.24 9.68
C ASP A 68 -1.89 14.73 9.94
N LEU A 69 -1.04 14.16 10.80
CA LEU A 69 -1.03 12.72 11.07
C LEU A 69 -2.32 12.20 11.71
N SER A 70 -3.11 13.07 12.37
CA SER A 70 -4.42 12.70 12.92
C SER A 70 -5.45 12.41 11.82
N LYS A 71 -5.16 12.82 10.59
CA LYS A 71 -6.00 12.64 9.40
C LYS A 71 -5.38 11.69 8.38
N PHE A 72 -4.52 10.78 8.83
CA PHE A 72 -3.99 9.70 8.01
C PHE A 72 -5.14 8.80 7.50
N GLU A 73 -5.15 8.49 6.20
CA GLU A 73 -6.22 7.73 5.56
C GLU A 73 -5.81 6.31 5.16
N GLY A 74 -4.53 6.10 4.88
CA GLY A 74 -4.05 4.79 4.46
C GLY A 74 -2.70 4.84 3.77
N TYR A 75 -2.21 3.68 3.36
CA TYR A 75 -0.88 3.54 2.74
C TYR A 75 -0.82 2.38 1.75
N ILE A 76 0.21 2.41 0.91
CA ILE A 76 0.71 1.30 0.09
C ILE A 76 2.20 1.13 0.39
N ILE A 77 2.65 -0.12 0.47
CA ILE A 77 4.06 -0.51 0.36
C ILE A 77 4.18 -1.41 -0.86
N ALA A 78 5.10 -1.09 -1.75
CA ALA A 78 5.35 -1.84 -2.97
C ALA A 78 6.86 -1.93 -3.24
N ASN A 79 7.27 -2.88 -4.08
CA ASN A 79 8.59 -2.90 -4.68
C ASN A 79 8.53 -2.52 -6.16
N VAL A 80 9.65 -2.07 -6.70
CA VAL A 80 9.85 -1.82 -8.14
C VAL A 80 11.23 -2.35 -8.51
N ILE A 81 11.27 -3.37 -9.32
CA ILE A 81 12.51 -4.03 -9.74
C ILE A 81 12.50 -4.14 -11.28
N GLY A 82 13.35 -3.34 -11.94
CA GLY A 82 13.31 -3.23 -13.40
C GLY A 82 11.95 -2.72 -13.87
N ASP A 83 11.32 -3.47 -14.79
CA ASP A 83 10.03 -3.13 -15.38
C ASP A 83 8.84 -3.75 -14.64
N GLU A 84 9.06 -4.35 -13.48
CA GLU A 84 8.04 -5.01 -12.69
C GLU A 84 7.85 -4.33 -11.34
N SER A 85 6.61 -4.26 -10.87
CA SER A 85 6.27 -3.78 -9.54
C SER A 85 5.28 -4.72 -8.86
N GLU A 86 5.53 -5.00 -7.59
CA GLU A 86 4.65 -5.80 -6.75
C GLU A 86 4.11 -4.97 -5.60
N LEU A 87 2.80 -4.94 -5.47
CA LEU A 87 2.12 -4.35 -4.33
C LEU A 87 2.15 -5.32 -3.15
N LEU A 88 2.97 -5.02 -2.15
CA LEU A 88 3.17 -5.87 -0.98
C LEU A 88 2.08 -5.68 0.07
N ARG A 89 1.67 -4.43 0.31
CA ARG A 89 0.65 -4.07 1.30
C ARG A 89 -0.17 -2.86 0.85
N ILE A 90 -1.45 -2.90 1.12
CA ILE A 90 -2.35 -1.75 1.06
C ILE A 90 -3.35 -1.81 2.21
N ALA A 91 -3.49 -0.73 2.94
CA ALA A 91 -4.56 -0.60 3.93
C ALA A 91 -5.14 0.81 3.95
N VAL A 92 -6.45 0.88 4.23
CA VAL A 92 -7.22 2.11 4.43
C VAL A 92 -7.85 2.05 5.80
N VAL A 93 -7.72 3.14 6.55
CA VAL A 93 -8.36 3.34 7.86
C VAL A 93 -9.86 3.01 7.74
N PRO A 94 -10.45 2.19 8.63
CA PRO A 94 -11.83 1.72 8.52
C PRO A 94 -12.84 2.83 8.24
N ASP A 95 -12.77 3.93 8.99
CA ASP A 95 -13.67 5.08 8.86
C ASP A 95 -13.48 5.88 7.55
N ARG A 96 -12.40 5.59 6.80
CA ARG A 96 -12.10 6.21 5.50
C ARG A 96 -12.34 5.26 4.31
N ARG A 97 -12.82 4.05 4.58
CA ARG A 97 -13.22 3.10 3.52
C ARG A 97 -14.47 3.61 2.80
N LYS A 98 -14.69 3.14 1.58
CA LYS A 98 -15.79 3.56 0.69
C LYS A 98 -15.81 5.05 0.33
N MET A 99 -14.76 5.81 0.70
CA MET A 99 -14.53 7.22 0.39
C MET A 99 -13.43 7.41 -0.68
N HIS A 100 -13.26 6.42 -1.53
CA HIS A 100 -12.26 6.39 -2.61
C HIS A 100 -10.78 6.49 -2.19
N ALA A 101 -10.43 6.43 -0.89
CA ALA A 101 -9.04 6.53 -0.45
C ALA A 101 -8.15 5.42 -1.06
N GLY A 102 -8.60 4.16 -1.05
CA GLY A 102 -7.87 3.06 -1.69
C GLY A 102 -7.69 3.24 -3.20
N TYR A 103 -8.69 3.79 -3.89
CA TYR A 103 -8.60 4.11 -5.31
C TYR A 103 -7.56 5.20 -5.59
N ARG A 104 -7.57 6.28 -4.80
CA ARG A 104 -6.57 7.35 -4.93
C ARG A 104 -5.16 6.85 -4.68
N LEU A 105 -4.95 6.06 -3.62
CA LEU A 105 -3.66 5.44 -3.30
C LEU A 105 -3.13 4.60 -4.47
N LEU A 106 -3.93 3.68 -5.01
CA LEU A 106 -3.53 2.83 -6.12
C LEU A 106 -3.29 3.62 -7.40
N LYS A 107 -4.15 4.61 -7.71
CA LYS A 107 -3.95 5.47 -8.88
C LYS A 107 -2.66 6.28 -8.77
N ASN A 108 -2.35 6.80 -7.57
CA ASN A 108 -1.11 7.52 -7.32
C ASN A 108 0.12 6.61 -7.43
N TYR A 109 0.03 5.38 -6.88
CA TYR A 109 1.05 4.36 -7.03
C TYR A 109 1.35 4.06 -8.50
N LEU A 110 0.34 3.72 -9.30
CA LEU A 110 0.50 3.43 -10.73
C LEU A 110 1.07 4.62 -11.52
N LYS A 111 0.64 5.84 -11.19
CA LYS A 111 1.10 7.07 -11.87
C LYS A 111 2.58 7.39 -11.58
N ASN A 112 3.07 7.05 -10.39
CA ASN A 112 4.40 7.46 -9.94
C ASN A 112 5.43 6.31 -9.93
N THR A 113 5.08 5.17 -10.51
CA THR A 113 6.00 4.07 -10.78
C THR A 113 6.14 3.88 -12.28
N SER A 114 7.35 3.57 -12.74
CA SER A 114 7.67 3.41 -14.18
C SER A 114 7.61 1.95 -14.63
N ALA A 115 7.00 1.06 -13.85
CA ALA A 115 6.90 -0.35 -14.20
C ALA A 115 5.96 -0.58 -15.41
N MET A 116 6.27 -1.60 -16.21
CA MET A 116 5.45 -2.06 -17.33
C MET A 116 4.45 -3.14 -16.91
N SER A 117 4.72 -3.81 -15.79
CA SER A 117 3.89 -4.88 -15.24
C SER A 117 3.74 -4.71 -13.73
N TYR A 118 2.53 -4.91 -13.26
CA TYR A 118 2.18 -4.78 -11.84
C TYR A 118 1.52 -6.04 -11.35
N PHE A 119 1.92 -6.51 -10.17
CA PHE A 119 1.40 -7.74 -9.57
C PHE A 119 0.95 -7.48 -8.14
N LEU A 120 0.01 -8.29 -7.69
CA LEU A 120 -0.41 -8.36 -6.29
C LEU A 120 -1.02 -9.70 -5.95
N GLU A 121 -1.03 -10.04 -4.67
CA GLU A 121 -1.75 -11.16 -4.12
C GLU A 121 -2.80 -10.68 -3.12
N VAL A 122 -4.00 -11.26 -3.18
CA VAL A 122 -5.10 -10.90 -2.29
C VAL A 122 -5.88 -12.12 -1.86
N ARG A 123 -6.36 -12.16 -0.61
CA ARG A 123 -7.26 -13.21 -0.14
C ARG A 123 -8.47 -13.35 -1.05
N ALA A 124 -8.83 -14.58 -1.42
CA ALA A 124 -9.94 -14.85 -2.32
C ALA A 124 -11.27 -14.27 -1.82
N GLY A 125 -11.49 -14.26 -0.51
CA GLY A 125 -12.67 -13.68 0.14
C GLY A 125 -12.65 -12.16 0.31
N ASN A 126 -11.54 -11.49 0.00
CA ASN A 126 -11.48 -10.02 0.09
C ASN A 126 -12.13 -9.36 -1.14
N ILE A 127 -13.45 -9.55 -1.27
CA ILE A 127 -14.24 -9.06 -2.42
C ILE A 127 -14.10 -7.54 -2.63
N PRO A 128 -14.10 -6.69 -1.56
CA PRO A 128 -13.93 -5.25 -1.76
C PRO A 128 -12.58 -4.86 -2.39
N ALA A 129 -11.47 -5.51 -1.98
CA ALA A 129 -10.16 -5.23 -2.56
C ALA A 129 -10.06 -5.74 -3.99
N ARG A 130 -10.57 -6.95 -4.27
CA ARG A 130 -10.61 -7.52 -5.62
C ARG A 130 -11.36 -6.60 -6.59
N GLY A 131 -12.57 -6.16 -6.23
CA GLY A 131 -13.34 -5.22 -7.06
C GLY A 131 -12.63 -3.86 -7.26
N LEU A 132 -11.81 -3.42 -6.31
CA LEU A 132 -10.98 -2.22 -6.45
C LEU A 132 -9.86 -2.43 -7.49
N TYR A 133 -9.18 -3.57 -7.47
CA TYR A 133 -8.13 -3.91 -8.43
C TYR A 133 -8.70 -4.07 -9.84
N GLU A 134 -9.79 -4.82 -9.99
CA GLU A 134 -10.49 -5.02 -11.27
C GLU A 134 -10.96 -3.68 -11.89
N LYS A 135 -11.45 -2.75 -11.07
CA LYS A 135 -11.82 -1.40 -11.52
C LYS A 135 -10.64 -0.59 -12.06
N LEU A 136 -9.42 -0.90 -11.65
CA LEU A 136 -8.18 -0.27 -12.12
C LEU A 136 -7.52 -1.03 -13.27
N GLY A 137 -8.17 -2.10 -13.78
CA GLY A 137 -7.71 -2.86 -14.93
C GLY A 137 -6.82 -4.05 -14.58
N TYR A 138 -6.69 -4.40 -13.30
CA TYR A 138 -6.02 -5.65 -12.93
C TYR A 138 -6.88 -6.85 -13.31
N GLU A 139 -6.25 -7.89 -13.82
CA GLU A 139 -6.86 -9.17 -14.17
C GLU A 139 -6.37 -10.29 -13.26
N ALA A 140 -7.27 -11.19 -12.87
CA ALA A 140 -6.89 -12.38 -12.12
C ALA A 140 -6.14 -13.34 -13.05
N ILE A 141 -4.86 -13.59 -12.77
CA ILE A 141 -3.97 -14.39 -13.61
C ILE A 141 -3.66 -15.78 -13.02
N ASN A 142 -3.82 -15.95 -11.71
CA ASN A 142 -3.56 -17.22 -11.03
C ASN A 142 -4.28 -17.31 -9.68
N VAL A 143 -4.37 -18.53 -9.12
CA VAL A 143 -4.84 -18.80 -7.75
C VAL A 143 -3.83 -19.69 -7.04
N ARG A 144 -3.34 -19.25 -5.88
CA ARG A 144 -2.44 -20.03 -5.01
C ARG A 144 -3.27 -20.67 -3.90
N LYS A 145 -3.44 -21.99 -3.95
CA LYS A 145 -4.25 -22.73 -2.99
C LYS A 145 -3.62 -22.74 -1.60
N GLY A 146 -4.43 -22.46 -0.56
CA GLY A 146 -4.02 -22.51 0.83
C GLY A 146 -2.84 -21.58 1.18
N TYR A 147 -2.68 -20.49 0.46
CA TYR A 147 -1.55 -19.56 0.59
C TYR A 147 -1.51 -18.87 1.94
N TYR A 148 -2.65 -18.34 2.37
CA TYR A 148 -2.78 -17.74 3.69
C TYR A 148 -3.05 -18.81 4.76
N GLN A 149 -2.52 -18.63 5.97
CA GLN A 149 -2.61 -19.64 7.02
C GLN A 149 -3.59 -19.27 8.16
N ASN A 150 -3.84 -18.00 8.40
CA ASN A 150 -4.68 -17.54 9.49
C ASN A 150 -5.75 -16.53 9.00
N PRO A 151 -6.96 -16.99 8.69
CA PRO A 151 -7.39 -18.38 8.44
C PRO A 151 -6.77 -18.94 7.17
N VAL A 152 -6.82 -20.27 6.99
CA VAL A 152 -6.40 -20.92 5.74
C VAL A 152 -7.31 -20.43 4.60
N GLU A 153 -6.72 -19.86 3.57
CA GLU A 153 -7.44 -19.28 2.45
C GLU A 153 -6.56 -19.21 1.20
N ASP A 154 -7.18 -19.30 0.04
CA ASP A 154 -6.51 -19.12 -1.24
C ASP A 154 -6.12 -17.66 -1.47
N ALA A 155 -5.02 -17.44 -2.20
CA ALA A 155 -4.72 -16.13 -2.78
C ALA A 155 -5.10 -16.09 -4.24
N VAL A 156 -5.72 -14.99 -4.66
CA VAL A 156 -5.86 -14.64 -6.08
C VAL A 156 -4.69 -13.73 -6.44
N VAL A 157 -3.95 -14.12 -7.48
CA VAL A 157 -2.86 -13.32 -8.04
C VAL A 157 -3.44 -12.47 -9.16
N TYR A 158 -3.24 -11.17 -9.06
CA TYR A 158 -3.64 -10.21 -10.08
C TYR A 158 -2.43 -9.64 -10.83
N GLY A 159 -2.60 -9.39 -12.11
CA GLY A 159 -1.63 -8.71 -12.98
C GLY A 159 -2.26 -7.54 -13.71
N LEU A 160 -1.46 -6.50 -13.95
CA LEU A 160 -1.79 -5.36 -14.81
C LEU A 160 -0.57 -5.06 -15.69
N LYS A 161 -0.77 -4.85 -17.00
CA LYS A 161 0.28 -4.51 -17.96
C LYS A 161 -0.09 -3.22 -18.71
N PHE A 162 0.92 -2.41 -18.99
CA PHE A 162 0.82 -1.20 -19.80
C PHE A 162 1.59 -1.34 -21.09
#